data_3fe87feb8cd4a1d6f65954b7da5b780b
#
_entry.id   3fe87feb8cd4a1d6f65954b7da5b780b
#
_cell.length_a   1.000
_cell.length_b   1.000
_cell.length_c   1.000
_cell.angle_alpha   90.00
_cell.angle_beta   90.00
_cell.angle_gamma   90.00
#
_symmetry.space_group_name_H-M   'P 1'
#
loop_
_entity.id
_entity.type
_entity.pdbx_description
1 polymer ?
#
loop_
_entity_poly.entity_id
_entity_poly.type
_entity_poly.pdbx_seq_one_letter_code
_entity_poly.pdbx_strand_id
1 'polypeptide(L)'
;MRPYPRYHRRPFMPARLLVMLALLAALTSTLGASATTRQSAAGPVYGGTLSVAYAGGFTSFDPAQAVGYDWVALNGTLYNGLYQFDRHGQPRLDLAAAPPAISADHKTWTFTLRKGVRFSNGMEVTANDVAFSITRVLDPKLKPAVSWGQSYDEIFQGSVEYATGKAKSVSGIQVLDPYTIRLVLLRPTANLPDILASSYNFVVPKAVVTGESADYFGSHPVGTGPFMLQSYQKGVQAVFVKNPHYFHPGKPYLDKVIAVLTVNPGVIALRIEKGQLDGFGWYSDPTPADIQHARADPKLASYLVPAASSAASWLDLNVHEPPMDNLKLRQAIAMAINRTRIVQVRGGLAIPAYQLFVPLMPQYDRSLDQHPIYPYDPQRAAALVKASGYHNQPLTLFFDNSVPVDVNTMQAVQQDLQQVGLNVVLRGVSTVAFDPVEIKLRGHHMDLSGWSYDYPDAYDTYGGKLSCAVNGAGGLSGAHYCDPTADALVAKAQALPLGAGRNALFRQAQARILRAATEVPLFYYATSILVSPRVGGFYFHPIFAWQFENYWIKH
;
A
#
# COMPACT_ATOMS: atom_id res chain seq x y z
N MET A 1 -30.43 61.45 44.35
CA MET A 1 -31.47 60.53 43.86
C MET A 1 -30.82 59.27 43.32
N ARG A 2 -30.96 58.13 44.01
CA ARG A 2 -30.43 56.84 43.58
C ARG A 2 -31.49 56.10 42.79
N PRO A 3 -31.15 55.38 41.66
CA PRO A 3 -32.13 54.53 40.99
C PRO A 3 -32.06 53.08 41.55
N TYR A 4 -33.22 52.48 41.66
CA TYR A 4 -33.51 51.14 42.13
C TYR A 4 -33.06 50.04 41.14
N PRO A 5 -32.70 48.80 41.60
CA PRO A 5 -32.29 47.70 40.73
C PRO A 5 -33.51 46.98 40.10
N ARG A 6 -33.39 46.59 38.82
CA ARG A 6 -34.35 45.75 38.10
C ARG A 6 -34.19 44.30 38.43
N TYR A 7 -35.26 43.67 38.95
CA TYR A 7 -35.37 42.21 39.13
C TYR A 7 -35.55 41.51 37.80
N HIS A 8 -34.62 40.61 37.40
CA HIS A 8 -34.83 39.65 36.32
C HIS A 8 -35.66 38.46 36.83
N ARG A 9 -36.89 38.33 36.29
CA ARG A 9 -37.71 37.11 36.47
C ARG A 9 -37.12 35.99 35.63
N ARG A 10 -36.76 34.89 36.26
CA ARG A 10 -36.45 33.60 35.62
C ARG A 10 -37.79 32.93 35.21
N PRO A 11 -37.93 32.40 33.98
CA PRO A 11 -39.11 31.63 33.62
C PRO A 11 -39.05 30.25 34.29
N PHE A 12 -40.13 29.89 35.01
CA PHE A 12 -40.36 28.53 35.50
C PHE A 12 -40.71 27.64 34.29
N MET A 13 -39.89 26.59 34.05
CA MET A 13 -40.27 25.49 33.16
C MET A 13 -41.23 24.54 33.83
N PRO A 14 -42.34 24.13 33.21
CA PRO A 14 -43.29 23.20 33.84
C PRO A 14 -42.68 21.80 33.91
N ALA A 15 -42.87 21.14 35.04
CA ALA A 15 -42.34 19.83 35.43
C ALA A 15 -42.61 18.70 34.39
N ARG A 16 -43.55 18.86 33.49
CA ARG A 16 -43.83 17.89 32.42
C ARG A 16 -42.79 17.84 31.29
N LEU A 17 -41.97 18.89 31.11
CA LEU A 17 -40.92 18.91 30.10
C LEU A 17 -39.66 18.17 30.58
N LEU A 18 -39.39 18.12 31.87
CA LEU A 18 -38.27 17.41 32.46
C LEU A 18 -38.44 15.89 32.41
N VAL A 19 -39.66 15.37 32.47
CA VAL A 19 -39.94 13.93 32.36
C VAL A 19 -39.79 13.46 30.88
N MET A 20 -40.12 14.27 29.88
CA MET A 20 -39.91 13.92 28.48
C MET A 20 -38.41 13.93 28.09
N LEU A 21 -37.63 14.84 28.63
CA LEU A 21 -36.16 14.86 28.37
C LEU A 21 -35.43 13.72 29.07
N ALA A 22 -35.90 13.26 30.24
CA ALA A 22 -35.34 12.07 30.89
C ALA A 22 -35.71 10.78 30.18
N LEU A 23 -36.88 10.68 29.56
CA LEU A 23 -37.30 9.53 28.75
C LEU A 23 -36.59 9.49 27.36
N LEU A 24 -36.25 10.61 26.73
CA LEU A 24 -35.43 10.64 25.54
C LEU A 24 -33.96 10.28 25.83
N ALA A 25 -33.42 10.67 26.97
CA ALA A 25 -32.07 10.30 27.38
C ALA A 25 -31.94 8.80 27.72
N ALA A 26 -33.02 8.16 28.20
CA ALA A 26 -33.06 6.72 28.46
C ALA A 26 -33.23 5.86 27.19
N LEU A 27 -33.82 6.42 26.10
CA LEU A 27 -33.94 5.71 24.82
C LEU A 27 -32.69 5.83 23.93
N THR A 28 -31.83 6.82 24.16
CA THR A 28 -30.55 6.94 23.42
C THR A 28 -29.42 6.13 24.02
N SER A 29 -29.55 5.65 25.25
CA SER A 29 -28.55 4.79 25.90
C SER A 29 -28.69 3.28 25.58
N THR A 30 -29.73 2.86 24.86
CA THR A 30 -29.92 1.45 24.45
C THR A 30 -29.58 1.16 23.00
N LEU A 31 -29.11 2.15 22.22
CA LEU A 31 -28.61 1.98 20.85
C LEU A 31 -27.07 2.10 20.76
N GLY A 32 -26.38 2.07 21.88
CA GLY A 32 -24.99 1.66 21.97
C GLY A 32 -24.93 0.16 21.75
N ALA A 33 -25.23 -0.29 20.52
CA ALA A 33 -24.93 -1.66 20.12
C ALA A 33 -23.43 -1.86 20.34
N SER A 34 -23.11 -2.58 21.39
CA SER A 34 -21.81 -3.20 21.59
C SER A 34 -21.43 -3.90 20.30
N ALA A 35 -20.58 -3.27 19.50
CA ALA A 35 -19.69 -4.02 18.63
C ALA A 35 -18.83 -4.86 19.59
N THR A 36 -19.40 -5.94 20.09
CA THR A 36 -18.65 -7.02 20.69
C THR A 36 -17.70 -7.52 19.63
N THR A 37 -16.49 -6.98 19.63
CA THR A 37 -15.35 -7.73 19.10
C THR A 37 -15.48 -9.11 19.73
N ARG A 38 -15.89 -10.08 18.92
CA ARG A 38 -15.83 -11.50 19.29
C ARG A 38 -14.34 -11.84 19.38
N GLN A 39 -13.73 -11.44 20.48
CA GLN A 39 -12.45 -11.96 20.91
C GLN A 39 -12.76 -13.39 21.34
N SER A 40 -12.42 -14.35 20.51
CA SER A 40 -12.48 -15.76 20.86
C SER A 40 -11.69 -15.93 22.17
N ALA A 41 -12.35 -16.36 23.23
CA ALA A 41 -11.75 -16.58 24.56
C ALA A 41 -10.75 -17.77 24.58
N ALA A 42 -10.60 -18.50 23.46
CA ALA A 42 -9.62 -19.56 23.29
C ALA A 42 -8.34 -18.97 22.67
N GLY A 43 -7.21 -19.23 23.32
CA GLY A 43 -5.88 -18.88 22.82
C GLY A 43 -5.56 -19.56 21.48
N PRO A 44 -4.36 -19.30 20.92
CA PRO A 44 -3.93 -19.91 19.67
C PRO A 44 -3.92 -21.44 19.74
N VAL A 45 -4.41 -22.08 18.69
CA VAL A 45 -4.39 -23.54 18.51
C VAL A 45 -3.31 -23.87 17.50
N TYR A 46 -2.49 -24.89 17.82
CA TYR A 46 -1.44 -25.36 16.93
C TYR A 46 -1.98 -26.41 15.96
N GLY A 47 -1.44 -26.37 14.74
CA GLY A 47 -1.80 -27.31 13.68
C GLY A 47 -2.78 -26.73 12.68
N GLY A 48 -3.15 -27.56 11.72
CA GLY A 48 -4.13 -27.24 10.70
C GLY A 48 -3.57 -26.57 9.44
N THR A 49 -4.47 -26.48 8.45
CA THR A 49 -4.16 -25.94 7.11
C THR A 49 -5.07 -24.75 6.82
N LEU A 50 -4.48 -23.66 6.35
CA LEU A 50 -5.17 -22.46 5.88
C LEU A 50 -5.04 -22.37 4.36
N SER A 51 -6.18 -22.13 3.65
CA SER A 51 -6.24 -22.05 2.19
C SER A 51 -6.71 -20.69 1.74
N VAL A 52 -5.89 -19.98 0.94
CA VAL A 52 -6.14 -18.60 0.49
C VAL A 52 -6.07 -18.55 -1.03
N ALA A 53 -7.04 -17.87 -1.66
CA ALA A 53 -7.02 -17.64 -3.10
C ALA A 53 -6.15 -16.43 -3.45
N TYR A 54 -5.42 -16.53 -4.57
CA TYR A 54 -4.70 -15.44 -5.20
C TYR A 54 -5.03 -15.39 -6.68
N ALA A 55 -5.31 -14.19 -7.23
CA ALA A 55 -5.47 -14.00 -8.65
C ALA A 55 -4.09 -13.98 -9.33
N GLY A 56 -3.96 -14.78 -10.38
CA GLY A 56 -2.74 -14.84 -11.18
C GLY A 56 -1.69 -15.82 -10.69
N GLY A 57 -0.62 -15.95 -11.47
CA GLY A 57 0.51 -16.83 -11.20
C GLY A 57 1.73 -16.07 -10.72
N PHE A 58 2.48 -16.67 -9.83
CA PHE A 58 3.76 -16.10 -9.41
C PHE A 58 4.82 -16.28 -10.50
N THR A 59 5.61 -15.25 -10.75
CA THR A 59 6.76 -15.33 -11.67
C THR A 59 8.02 -15.78 -10.95
N SER A 60 8.20 -15.36 -9.69
CA SER A 60 9.35 -15.72 -8.86
C SER A 60 9.01 -15.61 -7.38
N PHE A 61 9.59 -16.44 -6.52
CA PHE A 61 9.60 -16.27 -5.07
C PHE A 61 10.85 -15.52 -4.57
N ASP A 62 11.70 -15.04 -5.45
CA ASP A 62 12.87 -14.24 -5.09
C ASP A 62 12.46 -12.83 -4.71
N PRO A 63 12.71 -12.35 -3.47
CA PRO A 63 12.27 -11.02 -3.04
C PRO A 63 12.85 -9.87 -3.86
N ALA A 64 14.01 -10.05 -4.49
CA ALA A 64 14.62 -9.03 -5.34
C ALA A 64 14.07 -9.01 -6.78
N GLN A 65 13.23 -9.98 -7.17
CA GLN A 65 12.62 -10.08 -8.50
C GLN A 65 11.09 -10.06 -8.44
N ALA A 66 10.53 -10.09 -7.24
CA ALA A 66 9.10 -10.07 -7.05
C ALA A 66 8.53 -8.69 -7.40
N VAL A 67 7.51 -8.66 -8.26
CA VAL A 67 6.78 -7.45 -8.63
C VAL A 67 5.30 -7.64 -8.32
N GLY A 68 4.69 -6.66 -7.66
CA GLY A 68 3.27 -6.69 -7.32
C GLY A 68 2.97 -7.21 -5.91
N TYR A 69 1.69 -7.14 -5.51
CA TYR A 69 1.26 -7.28 -4.11
C TYR A 69 1.13 -8.72 -3.63
N ASP A 70 0.81 -9.65 -4.52
CA ASP A 70 0.74 -11.07 -4.17
C ASP A 70 2.10 -11.58 -3.66
N TRP A 71 3.16 -11.00 -4.21
CA TRP A 71 4.53 -11.29 -3.83
C TRP A 71 4.87 -10.86 -2.41
N VAL A 72 4.44 -9.64 -2.03
CA VAL A 72 4.74 -9.07 -0.71
C VAL A 72 4.19 -9.96 0.38
N ALA A 73 2.93 -10.44 0.24
CA ALA A 73 2.32 -11.35 1.21
C ALA A 73 3.05 -12.69 1.30
N LEU A 74 3.45 -13.26 0.17
CA LEU A 74 4.12 -14.56 0.12
C LEU A 74 5.59 -14.45 0.53
N ASN A 75 6.27 -13.37 0.18
CA ASN A 75 7.64 -13.14 0.62
C ASN A 75 7.74 -13.00 2.13
N GLY A 76 6.80 -12.31 2.80
CA GLY A 76 6.70 -12.27 4.26
C GLY A 76 6.46 -13.65 4.90
N THR A 77 5.99 -14.64 4.14
CA THR A 77 5.85 -16.04 4.56
C THR A 77 7.18 -16.79 4.55
N LEU A 78 8.07 -16.47 3.61
CA LEU A 78 9.32 -17.19 3.35
C LEU A 78 10.55 -16.52 3.98
N TYR A 79 10.52 -15.22 4.22
CA TYR A 79 11.70 -14.43 4.55
C TYR A 79 11.46 -13.46 5.71
N ASN A 80 12.57 -13.00 6.29
CA ASN A 80 12.62 -11.91 7.26
C ASN A 80 13.69 -10.87 6.83
N GLY A 81 13.53 -9.61 7.31
CA GLY A 81 14.51 -8.54 7.16
C GLY A 81 15.17 -8.15 8.49
N LEU A 82 15.98 -7.10 8.50
CA LEU A 82 16.46 -6.50 9.75
C LEU A 82 15.31 -6.03 10.64
N TYR A 83 14.27 -5.52 10.00
CA TYR A 83 12.97 -5.15 10.60
C TYR A 83 11.86 -5.92 9.91
N GLN A 84 10.71 -6.03 10.57
CA GLN A 84 9.43 -6.42 10.00
C GLN A 84 8.34 -5.46 10.48
N PHE A 85 7.21 -5.40 9.77
CA PHE A 85 6.07 -4.62 10.21
C PHE A 85 5.22 -5.40 11.21
N ASP A 86 4.79 -4.71 12.28
CA ASP A 86 3.78 -5.24 13.19
C ASP A 86 2.38 -5.11 12.57
N ARG A 87 1.36 -5.65 13.26
CA ARG A 87 -0.05 -5.62 12.82
C ARG A 87 -0.60 -4.21 12.47
N HIS A 88 0.08 -3.15 12.89
CA HIS A 88 -0.28 -1.76 12.63
C HIS A 88 0.59 -1.10 11.56
N GLY A 89 1.44 -1.87 10.89
CA GLY A 89 2.38 -1.36 9.89
C GLY A 89 3.57 -0.60 10.47
N GLN A 90 3.86 -0.77 11.79
CA GLN A 90 5.03 -0.12 12.39
C GLN A 90 6.26 -1.04 12.34
N PRO A 91 7.45 -0.53 12.00
CA PRO A 91 8.65 -1.36 11.94
C PRO A 91 9.08 -1.82 13.33
N ARG A 92 9.37 -3.11 13.47
CA ARG A 92 9.88 -3.78 14.67
C ARG A 92 11.14 -4.55 14.32
N LEU A 93 12.06 -4.62 15.30
CA LEU A 93 13.27 -5.42 15.14
C LEU A 93 12.92 -6.88 14.85
N ASP A 94 13.60 -7.46 13.85
CA ASP A 94 13.39 -8.86 13.45
C ASP A 94 14.72 -9.62 13.47
N LEU A 95 15.48 -9.68 12.38
CA LEU A 95 16.85 -10.24 12.40
C LEU A 95 17.83 -9.37 13.19
N ALA A 96 17.59 -8.07 13.33
CA ALA A 96 18.35 -7.21 14.23
C ALA A 96 18.02 -7.55 15.70
N ALA A 97 19.05 -7.79 16.50
CA ALA A 97 18.93 -8.20 17.91
C ALA A 97 18.57 -7.07 18.85
N ALA A 98 18.95 -5.85 18.50
CA ALA A 98 18.76 -4.64 19.31
C ALA A 98 18.65 -3.40 18.40
N PRO A 99 18.14 -2.26 18.92
CA PRO A 99 18.18 -1.00 18.20
C PRO A 99 19.62 -0.68 17.72
N PRO A 100 19.78 -0.16 16.49
CA PRO A 100 21.11 0.15 15.94
C PRO A 100 21.78 1.29 16.71
N ALA A 101 23.11 1.26 16.76
CA ALA A 101 23.88 2.44 17.12
C ALA A 101 23.86 3.43 15.94
N ILE A 102 23.43 4.67 16.21
CA ILE A 102 23.27 5.72 15.19
C ILE A 102 24.27 6.84 15.49
N SER A 103 25.03 7.28 14.48
CA SER A 103 25.95 8.42 14.61
C SER A 103 25.23 9.74 14.86
N ALA A 104 25.93 10.72 15.41
CA ALA A 104 25.37 12.04 15.74
C ALA A 104 24.82 12.80 14.50
N ASP A 105 25.35 12.53 13.31
CA ASP A 105 24.90 13.08 12.04
C ASP A 105 23.75 12.27 11.40
N HIS A 106 23.28 11.22 12.08
CA HIS A 106 22.22 10.30 11.63
C HIS A 106 22.49 9.61 10.29
N LYS A 107 23.73 9.54 9.83
CA LYS A 107 24.08 8.91 8.55
C LYS A 107 24.65 7.51 8.71
N THR A 108 25.19 7.15 9.87
CA THR A 108 25.78 5.83 10.09
C THR A 108 24.94 5.04 11.07
N TRP A 109 24.46 3.87 10.63
CA TRP A 109 23.63 2.96 11.40
C TRP A 109 24.37 1.63 11.54
N THR A 110 24.65 1.20 12.76
CA THR A 110 25.33 -0.08 13.01
C THR A 110 24.37 -1.04 13.70
N PHE A 111 24.10 -2.16 13.04
CA PHE A 111 23.18 -3.22 13.49
C PHE A 111 23.94 -4.42 13.99
N THR A 112 23.45 -5.03 15.07
CA THR A 112 23.87 -6.35 15.55
C THR A 112 22.79 -7.36 15.24
N LEU A 113 23.14 -8.47 14.60
CA LEU A 113 22.21 -9.55 14.24
C LEU A 113 21.95 -10.49 15.42
N ARG A 114 20.79 -11.13 15.41
CA ARG A 114 20.51 -12.28 16.28
C ARG A 114 21.43 -13.43 15.89
N LYS A 115 22.13 -14.01 16.88
CA LYS A 115 22.96 -15.19 16.68
C LYS A 115 22.10 -16.45 16.63
N GLY A 116 22.55 -17.45 15.87
CA GLY A 116 21.89 -18.75 15.78
C GLY A 116 20.60 -18.78 14.95
N VAL A 117 20.24 -17.68 14.28
CA VAL A 117 19.16 -17.70 13.30
C VAL A 117 19.59 -18.50 12.08
N ARG A 118 18.71 -19.38 11.59
CA ARG A 118 19.00 -20.26 10.47
C ARG A 118 18.00 -20.07 9.34
N PHE A 119 18.49 -20.18 8.13
CA PHE A 119 17.66 -20.38 6.96
C PHE A 119 16.96 -21.75 6.99
N SER A 120 15.92 -21.91 6.18
CA SER A 120 15.13 -23.15 6.09
C SER A 120 15.97 -24.39 5.68
N ASN A 121 17.13 -24.19 5.05
CA ASN A 121 18.09 -25.25 4.74
C ASN A 121 19.12 -25.53 5.87
N GLY A 122 19.00 -24.88 7.03
CA GLY A 122 19.83 -25.03 8.20
C GLY A 122 21.11 -24.17 8.25
N MET A 123 21.46 -23.45 7.18
CA MET A 123 22.60 -22.52 7.16
C MET A 123 22.33 -21.34 8.12
N GLU A 124 23.36 -20.89 8.83
CA GLU A 124 23.25 -19.75 9.73
C GLU A 124 23.26 -18.42 8.96
N VAL A 125 22.42 -17.48 9.40
CA VAL A 125 22.35 -16.12 8.85
C VAL A 125 23.53 -15.29 9.35
N THR A 126 24.19 -14.61 8.45
CA THR A 126 25.32 -13.71 8.75
C THR A 126 25.11 -12.30 8.17
N ALA A 127 25.93 -11.36 8.63
CA ALA A 127 25.99 -10.01 8.08
C ALA A 127 26.36 -9.97 6.58
N ASN A 128 27.05 -11.00 6.08
CA ASN A 128 27.32 -11.12 4.64
C ASN A 128 26.05 -11.39 3.83
N ASP A 129 25.08 -12.14 4.38
CA ASP A 129 23.81 -12.41 3.72
C ASP A 129 22.95 -11.14 3.69
N VAL A 130 22.95 -10.38 4.79
CA VAL A 130 22.26 -9.07 4.85
C VAL A 130 22.85 -8.08 3.85
N ALA A 131 24.17 -7.92 3.85
CA ALA A 131 24.87 -7.03 2.91
C ALA A 131 24.59 -7.42 1.45
N PHE A 132 24.66 -8.71 1.15
CA PHE A 132 24.34 -9.24 -0.18
C PHE A 132 22.91 -8.93 -0.58
N SER A 133 21.93 -9.17 0.31
CA SER A 133 20.51 -9.00 0.02
C SER A 133 20.16 -7.54 -0.29
N ILE A 134 20.66 -6.58 0.50
CA ILE A 134 20.45 -5.14 0.27
C ILE A 134 21.16 -4.71 -1.03
N THR A 135 22.40 -5.17 -1.27
CA THR A 135 23.18 -4.75 -2.44
C THR A 135 22.59 -5.28 -3.74
N ARG A 136 22.08 -6.52 -3.77
CA ARG A 136 21.60 -7.14 -5.03
C ARG A 136 20.36 -6.46 -5.62
N VAL A 137 19.53 -5.78 -4.81
CA VAL A 137 18.37 -5.01 -5.30
C VAL A 137 18.83 -3.87 -6.21
N LEU A 138 20.04 -3.34 -5.96
CA LEU A 138 20.68 -2.27 -6.72
C LEU A 138 21.50 -2.79 -7.92
N ASP A 139 21.58 -4.12 -8.13
CA ASP A 139 22.42 -4.70 -9.18
C ASP A 139 21.82 -4.41 -10.57
N PRO A 140 22.51 -3.66 -11.45
CA PRO A 140 22.02 -3.35 -12.80
C PRO A 140 21.89 -4.58 -13.69
N LYS A 141 22.47 -5.71 -13.27
CA LYS A 141 22.39 -7.01 -13.98
C LYS A 141 21.17 -7.82 -13.56
N LEU A 142 20.50 -7.45 -12.47
CA LEU A 142 19.30 -8.16 -12.02
C LEU A 142 18.22 -8.06 -13.08
N LYS A 143 17.66 -9.19 -13.52
CA LYS A 143 16.58 -9.27 -14.51
C LYS A 143 15.46 -10.19 -14.01
N PRO A 144 14.18 -9.79 -14.10
CA PRO A 144 13.74 -8.41 -14.42
C PRO A 144 14.30 -7.42 -13.39
N ALA A 145 14.63 -6.22 -13.85
CA ALA A 145 14.99 -5.16 -12.93
C ALA A 145 13.74 -4.84 -12.11
N VAL A 146 13.86 -4.85 -10.80
CA VAL A 146 12.80 -4.32 -9.95
C VAL A 146 12.87 -2.80 -10.09
N SER A 147 11.82 -2.18 -10.59
CA SER A 147 11.73 -0.71 -10.71
C SER A 147 11.95 0.03 -9.39
N TRP A 148 11.80 -0.68 -8.29
CA TRP A 148 11.99 -0.20 -6.92
C TRP A 148 13.45 -0.01 -6.50
N GLY A 149 14.41 -0.67 -7.16
CA GLY A 149 15.85 -0.45 -6.94
C GLY A 149 16.23 1.01 -7.08
N GLN A 150 15.59 1.74 -7.98
CA GLN A 150 15.81 3.17 -8.17
C GLN A 150 15.48 4.01 -6.92
N SER A 151 14.49 3.63 -6.13
CA SER A 151 14.15 4.30 -4.86
C SER A 151 15.25 4.14 -3.80
N TYR A 152 16.15 3.17 -3.94
CA TYR A 152 17.28 2.92 -3.05
C TYR A 152 18.60 3.50 -3.55
N ASP A 153 18.68 3.91 -4.83
CA ASP A 153 19.91 4.42 -5.43
C ASP A 153 20.49 5.62 -4.67
N GLU A 154 19.62 6.40 -4.02
CA GLU A 154 19.99 7.59 -3.29
C GLU A 154 20.04 7.40 -1.76
N ILE A 155 20.00 6.19 -1.23
CA ILE A 155 19.98 5.97 0.23
C ILE A 155 21.38 5.70 0.76
N PHE A 156 22.11 4.76 0.18
CA PHE A 156 23.40 4.34 0.69
C PHE A 156 24.56 5.03 -0.04
N GLN A 157 25.64 5.28 0.68
CA GLN A 157 26.87 5.82 0.09
C GLN A 157 27.40 4.83 -0.98
N GLY A 158 27.64 5.31 -2.19
CA GLY A 158 28.13 4.52 -3.31
C GLY A 158 27.05 3.69 -4.03
N SER A 159 25.76 3.85 -3.70
CA SER A 159 24.67 3.11 -4.36
C SER A 159 24.48 3.53 -5.83
N VAL A 160 24.55 4.84 -6.11
CA VAL A 160 24.42 5.37 -7.48
C VAL A 160 25.56 4.88 -8.38
N GLU A 161 26.78 4.87 -7.88
CA GLU A 161 27.95 4.37 -8.63
C GLU A 161 27.85 2.88 -8.90
N TYR A 162 27.29 2.12 -7.95
CA TYR A 162 27.06 0.69 -8.12
C TYR A 162 25.93 0.41 -9.14
N ALA A 163 24.78 1.05 -8.99
CA ALA A 163 23.61 0.88 -9.86
C ALA A 163 23.90 1.30 -11.31
N THR A 164 24.80 2.28 -11.51
CA THR A 164 25.27 2.72 -12.84
C THR A 164 26.45 1.91 -13.38
N GLY A 165 26.90 0.87 -12.66
CA GLY A 165 28.04 0.02 -13.06
C GLY A 165 29.42 0.66 -12.92
N LYS A 166 29.52 1.84 -12.29
CA LYS A 166 30.80 2.56 -12.07
C LYS A 166 31.57 2.03 -10.86
N ALA A 167 30.90 1.31 -9.93
CA ALA A 167 31.51 0.66 -8.79
C ALA A 167 31.15 -0.83 -8.76
N LYS A 168 32.00 -1.65 -8.10
CA LYS A 168 31.80 -3.10 -7.93
C LYS A 168 31.05 -3.45 -6.64
N SER A 169 30.84 -2.48 -5.75
CA SER A 169 30.18 -2.64 -4.46
C SER A 169 29.61 -1.32 -3.98
N VAL A 170 28.64 -1.40 -3.07
CA VAL A 170 28.06 -0.24 -2.39
C VAL A 170 28.93 0.06 -1.16
N SER A 171 29.70 1.15 -1.19
CA SER A 171 30.67 1.48 -0.13
C SER A 171 30.03 1.74 1.23
N GLY A 172 28.76 2.16 1.24
CA GLY A 172 27.98 2.38 2.46
C GLY A 172 27.47 1.11 3.13
N ILE A 173 27.61 -0.09 2.53
CA ILE A 173 27.18 -1.35 3.12
C ILE A 173 28.42 -2.12 3.57
N GLN A 174 28.69 -2.13 4.88
CA GLN A 174 29.95 -2.61 5.45
C GLN A 174 29.70 -3.75 6.45
N VAL A 175 30.24 -4.91 6.17
CA VAL A 175 30.27 -6.03 7.12
C VAL A 175 31.47 -5.83 8.04
N LEU A 176 31.23 -5.70 9.34
CA LEU A 176 32.29 -5.48 10.35
C LEU A 176 32.75 -6.82 10.95
N ASP A 177 31.81 -7.72 11.19
CA ASP A 177 32.02 -9.09 11.64
C ASP A 177 30.80 -9.96 11.23
N PRO A 178 30.79 -11.27 11.49
CA PRO A 178 29.69 -12.15 11.06
C PRO A 178 28.29 -11.74 11.54
N TYR A 179 28.18 -10.93 12.59
CA TYR A 179 26.91 -10.51 13.18
C TYR A 179 26.77 -8.99 13.29
N THR A 180 27.65 -8.23 12.70
CA THR A 180 27.60 -6.76 12.74
C THR A 180 27.70 -6.17 11.34
N ILE A 181 26.70 -5.39 10.96
CA ILE A 181 26.64 -4.66 9.70
C ILE A 181 26.51 -3.16 9.96
N ARG A 182 27.25 -2.36 9.22
CA ARG A 182 27.18 -0.90 9.22
C ARG A 182 26.60 -0.42 7.89
N LEU A 183 25.60 0.43 7.98
CA LEU A 183 24.98 1.12 6.84
C LEU A 183 25.32 2.60 6.91
N VAL A 184 26.01 3.13 5.90
CA VAL A 184 26.36 4.55 5.77
C VAL A 184 25.48 5.17 4.70
N LEU A 185 24.71 6.18 5.08
CA LEU A 185 23.72 6.83 4.23
C LEU A 185 24.29 8.08 3.57
N LEU A 186 23.83 8.41 2.38
CA LEU A 186 24.15 9.66 1.68
C LEU A 186 23.63 10.89 2.45
N ARG A 187 22.45 10.76 3.05
CA ARG A 187 21.78 11.78 3.87
C ARG A 187 21.09 11.13 5.07
N PRO A 188 20.78 11.87 6.13
CA PRO A 188 19.95 11.35 7.21
C PRO A 188 18.61 10.83 6.64
N THR A 189 18.21 9.63 7.02
CA THR A 189 16.99 8.99 6.55
C THR A 189 16.25 8.40 7.74
N ALA A 190 15.37 9.20 8.33
CA ALA A 190 14.70 8.86 9.59
C ALA A 190 13.76 7.65 9.48
N ASN A 191 13.21 7.38 8.30
CA ASN A 191 12.36 6.23 8.00
C ASN A 191 13.15 5.01 7.47
N LEU A 192 14.47 4.93 7.71
CA LEU A 192 15.27 3.75 7.35
C LEU A 192 14.71 2.44 7.93
N PRO A 193 14.17 2.39 9.17
CA PRO A 193 13.51 1.18 9.68
C PRO A 193 12.33 0.71 8.83
N ASP A 194 11.50 1.62 8.30
CA ASP A 194 10.39 1.30 7.41
C ASP A 194 10.89 0.71 6.09
N ILE A 195 11.92 1.32 5.51
CA ILE A 195 12.57 0.85 4.29
C ILE A 195 13.14 -0.56 4.50
N LEU A 196 13.86 -0.79 5.61
CA LEU A 196 14.45 -2.09 5.90
C LEU A 196 13.43 -3.18 6.32
N ALA A 197 12.19 -2.79 6.61
CA ALA A 197 11.08 -3.71 6.86
C ALA A 197 10.34 -4.11 5.58
N SER A 198 10.56 -3.40 4.47
CA SER A 198 9.95 -3.73 3.18
C SER A 198 10.51 -5.04 2.62
N SER A 199 9.70 -5.74 1.82
CA SER A 199 10.03 -7.07 1.30
C SER A 199 11.29 -7.11 0.43
N TYR A 200 11.66 -6.01 -0.18
CA TYR A 200 12.89 -5.90 -1.00
C TYR A 200 14.17 -6.06 -0.19
N ASN A 201 14.11 -5.80 1.11
CA ASN A 201 15.23 -5.93 2.04
C ASN A 201 15.21 -7.26 2.81
N PHE A 202 14.38 -8.22 2.40
CA PHE A 202 14.38 -9.54 2.99
C PHE A 202 15.68 -10.28 2.70
N VAL A 203 16.17 -10.99 3.72
CA VAL A 203 17.50 -11.60 3.69
C VAL A 203 17.43 -12.97 3.06
N VAL A 204 18.29 -13.19 2.07
CA VAL A 204 18.47 -14.44 1.34
C VAL A 204 19.90 -14.98 1.54
N PRO A 205 20.11 -16.32 1.50
CA PRO A 205 21.43 -16.92 1.67
C PRO A 205 22.31 -16.63 0.46
N LYS A 206 23.34 -15.80 0.61
CA LYS A 206 24.29 -15.44 -0.45
C LYS A 206 24.83 -16.67 -1.19
N ALA A 207 25.27 -17.68 -0.44
CA ALA A 207 25.89 -18.87 -1.02
C ALA A 207 24.94 -19.67 -1.93
N VAL A 208 23.64 -19.73 -1.60
CA VAL A 208 22.62 -20.38 -2.44
C VAL A 208 22.35 -19.56 -3.68
N VAL A 209 22.05 -18.26 -3.51
CA VAL A 209 21.69 -17.38 -4.63
C VAL A 209 22.82 -17.23 -5.66
N THR A 210 24.08 -17.19 -5.20
CA THR A 210 25.24 -17.10 -6.11
C THR A 210 25.68 -18.43 -6.70
N GLY A 211 25.26 -19.53 -6.12
CA GLY A 211 25.59 -20.91 -6.58
C GLY A 211 24.56 -21.47 -7.57
N GLU A 212 23.40 -20.81 -7.72
CA GLU A 212 22.30 -21.30 -8.55
C GLU A 212 21.91 -20.25 -9.60
N SER A 213 21.09 -20.65 -10.58
CA SER A 213 20.49 -19.67 -11.49
C SER A 213 19.39 -18.87 -10.79
N ALA A 214 19.13 -17.65 -11.28
CA ALA A 214 18.06 -16.80 -10.74
C ALA A 214 16.69 -17.48 -10.84
N ASP A 215 16.41 -18.17 -11.95
CA ASP A 215 15.16 -18.92 -12.14
C ASP A 215 15.03 -20.09 -11.17
N TYR A 216 16.16 -20.76 -10.85
CA TYR A 216 16.16 -21.85 -9.87
C TYR A 216 15.83 -21.32 -8.47
N PHE A 217 16.52 -20.29 -8.00
CA PHE A 217 16.23 -19.68 -6.70
C PHE A 217 14.82 -19.12 -6.64
N GLY A 218 14.34 -18.47 -7.71
CA GLY A 218 12.98 -17.98 -7.84
C GLY A 218 11.88 -19.04 -7.72
N SER A 219 12.20 -20.31 -7.97
CA SER A 219 11.27 -21.44 -7.82
C SER A 219 11.57 -22.35 -6.62
N HIS A 220 12.78 -22.25 -6.02
CA HIS A 220 13.25 -23.03 -4.87
C HIS A 220 13.77 -22.10 -3.77
N PRO A 221 12.88 -21.25 -3.19
CA PRO A 221 13.28 -20.23 -2.24
C PRO A 221 13.84 -20.85 -0.94
N VAL A 222 14.89 -20.24 -0.42
CA VAL A 222 15.47 -20.53 0.89
C VAL A 222 15.47 -19.25 1.69
N GLY A 223 14.73 -19.19 2.78
CA GLY A 223 14.60 -18.00 3.63
C GLY A 223 14.55 -18.34 5.12
N THR A 224 14.36 -17.33 5.94
CA THR A 224 14.27 -17.45 7.41
C THR A 224 12.84 -17.41 7.93
N GLY A 225 11.86 -17.24 7.05
CA GLY A 225 10.46 -17.00 7.39
C GLY A 225 9.77 -18.16 8.13
N PRO A 226 8.54 -17.92 8.61
CA PRO A 226 7.76 -18.90 9.38
C PRO A 226 7.43 -20.18 8.61
N PHE A 227 7.41 -20.11 7.29
CA PHE A 227 7.14 -21.25 6.43
C PHE A 227 8.24 -21.39 5.38
N MET A 228 8.30 -22.57 4.76
CA MET A 228 9.12 -22.87 3.61
C MET A 228 8.26 -23.44 2.48
N LEU A 229 8.65 -23.21 1.24
CA LEU A 229 7.95 -23.75 0.07
C LEU A 229 8.14 -25.26 0.00
N GLN A 230 7.04 -26.00 0.05
CA GLN A 230 7.04 -27.46 -0.13
C GLN A 230 6.89 -27.84 -1.61
N SER A 231 5.97 -27.17 -2.30
CA SER A 231 5.73 -27.40 -3.73
C SER A 231 5.11 -26.18 -4.39
N TYR A 232 5.43 -26.01 -5.66
CA TYR A 232 4.85 -24.99 -6.51
C TYR A 232 4.40 -25.58 -7.84
N GLN A 233 3.13 -25.54 -8.10
CA GLN A 233 2.53 -25.87 -9.39
C GLN A 233 2.07 -24.57 -10.04
N LYS A 234 2.85 -24.11 -11.03
CA LYS A 234 2.64 -22.80 -11.68
C LYS A 234 1.22 -22.63 -12.15
N GLY A 235 0.60 -21.51 -11.76
CA GLY A 235 -0.78 -21.19 -12.11
C GLY A 235 -1.85 -22.06 -11.43
N VAL A 236 -1.50 -22.97 -10.52
CA VAL A 236 -2.47 -23.82 -9.81
C VAL A 236 -2.40 -23.57 -8.31
N GLN A 237 -1.26 -23.84 -7.68
CA GLN A 237 -1.10 -23.64 -6.24
C GLN A 237 0.36 -23.57 -5.81
N ALA A 238 0.60 -22.92 -4.69
CA ALA A 238 1.81 -23.04 -3.89
C ALA A 238 1.47 -23.58 -2.51
N VAL A 239 2.25 -24.54 -2.03
CA VAL A 239 2.07 -25.16 -0.72
C VAL A 239 3.26 -24.81 0.17
N PHE A 240 2.97 -24.19 1.29
CA PHE A 240 3.94 -23.81 2.30
C PHE A 240 3.74 -24.64 3.55
N VAL A 241 4.85 -25.12 4.14
CA VAL A 241 4.86 -25.89 5.38
C VAL A 241 5.69 -25.18 6.43
N LYS A 242 5.35 -25.42 7.69
CA LYS A 242 6.05 -24.85 8.85
C LYS A 242 7.56 -25.01 8.72
N ASN A 243 8.31 -23.90 8.91
CA ASN A 243 9.76 -23.93 8.95
C ASN A 243 10.24 -24.40 10.34
N PRO A 244 10.93 -25.55 10.44
CA PRO A 244 11.41 -26.08 11.71
C PRO A 244 12.51 -25.20 12.34
N HIS A 245 13.16 -24.34 11.57
CA HIS A 245 14.21 -23.44 11.99
C HIS A 245 13.74 -22.02 12.29
N TYR A 246 12.39 -21.80 12.30
CA TYR A 246 11.86 -20.46 12.55
C TYR A 246 12.22 -19.97 13.97
N PHE A 247 12.81 -18.79 14.05
CA PHE A 247 13.46 -18.31 15.25
C PHE A 247 12.51 -17.57 16.25
N HIS A 248 11.28 -17.28 15.85
CA HIS A 248 10.28 -16.70 16.78
C HIS A 248 9.61 -17.82 17.58
N PRO A 249 9.79 -17.86 18.92
CA PRO A 249 9.27 -18.93 19.76
C PRO A 249 7.74 -19.07 19.66
N GLY A 250 7.26 -20.30 19.54
CA GLY A 250 5.84 -20.60 19.52
C GLY A 250 5.13 -20.27 18.20
N LYS A 251 5.86 -19.93 17.15
CA LYS A 251 5.30 -19.63 15.82
C LYS A 251 5.95 -20.47 14.73
N PRO A 252 5.28 -20.58 13.57
CA PRO A 252 3.87 -20.29 13.31
C PRO A 252 2.94 -21.28 14.04
N TYR A 253 1.65 -20.93 14.15
CA TYR A 253 0.64 -21.81 14.72
C TYR A 253 0.18 -22.88 13.73
N LEU A 254 0.05 -22.52 12.45
CA LEU A 254 -0.35 -23.41 11.36
C LEU A 254 0.74 -24.39 10.97
N ASP A 255 0.37 -25.59 10.53
CA ASP A 255 1.28 -26.54 9.91
C ASP A 255 1.51 -26.24 8.43
N LYS A 256 0.46 -25.70 7.76
CA LYS A 256 0.45 -25.55 6.31
C LYS A 256 -0.38 -24.34 5.87
N VAL A 257 0.10 -23.67 4.82
CA VAL A 257 -0.65 -22.67 4.05
C VAL A 257 -0.69 -23.12 2.59
N ILE A 258 -1.88 -23.06 1.97
CA ILE A 258 -2.08 -23.33 0.55
C ILE A 258 -2.52 -22.04 -0.12
N ALA A 259 -1.70 -21.51 -1.04
CA ALA A 259 -2.08 -20.44 -1.94
C ALA A 259 -2.64 -21.04 -3.22
N VAL A 260 -3.93 -20.85 -3.49
CA VAL A 260 -4.64 -21.32 -4.69
C VAL A 260 -4.62 -20.21 -5.73
N LEU A 261 -4.03 -20.47 -6.92
CA LEU A 261 -3.58 -19.43 -7.85
C LEU A 261 -4.49 -19.20 -9.06
N THR A 262 -5.40 -20.11 -9.39
CA THR A 262 -6.27 -20.01 -10.58
C THR A 262 -7.71 -19.77 -10.22
N VAL A 263 -7.98 -18.76 -9.42
CA VAL A 263 -9.37 -18.57 -8.98
C VAL A 263 -9.95 -17.33 -9.66
N ASN A 264 -11.00 -17.56 -10.45
CA ASN A 264 -11.81 -16.44 -10.94
C ASN A 264 -12.41 -15.71 -9.72
N PRO A 265 -12.25 -14.39 -9.60
CA PRO A 265 -12.79 -13.60 -8.48
C PRO A 265 -14.28 -13.88 -8.21
N GLY A 266 -15.10 -14.07 -9.25
CA GLY A 266 -16.54 -14.34 -9.11
C GLY A 266 -16.91 -15.68 -8.46
N VAL A 267 -15.95 -16.58 -8.19
CA VAL A 267 -16.20 -17.84 -7.48
C VAL A 267 -15.53 -17.93 -6.11
N ILE A 268 -14.70 -16.96 -5.77
CA ILE A 268 -13.95 -16.96 -4.49
C ILE A 268 -14.92 -16.89 -3.30
N ALA A 269 -15.85 -15.95 -3.33
CA ALA A 269 -16.84 -15.78 -2.27
C ALA A 269 -17.65 -17.08 -2.05
N LEU A 270 -18.11 -17.72 -3.12
CA LEU A 270 -18.83 -19.00 -3.05
C LEU A 270 -17.94 -20.13 -2.46
N ARG A 271 -16.67 -20.18 -2.80
CA ARG A 271 -15.74 -21.19 -2.27
C ARG A 271 -15.44 -20.97 -0.78
N ILE A 272 -15.37 -19.72 -0.34
CA ILE A 272 -15.24 -19.36 1.08
C ILE A 272 -16.53 -19.77 1.83
N GLU A 273 -17.69 -19.45 1.29
CA GLU A 273 -18.98 -19.85 1.85
C GLU A 273 -19.11 -21.37 2.04
N LYS A 274 -18.62 -22.13 1.07
CA LYS A 274 -18.60 -23.61 1.10
C LYS A 274 -17.46 -24.19 1.95
N GLY A 275 -16.64 -23.37 2.58
CA GLY A 275 -15.50 -23.79 3.40
C GLY A 275 -14.33 -24.42 2.61
N GLN A 276 -14.27 -24.19 1.30
CA GLN A 276 -13.19 -24.66 0.43
C GLN A 276 -11.97 -23.71 0.42
N LEU A 277 -12.18 -22.46 0.83
CA LEU A 277 -11.16 -21.43 1.01
C LEU A 277 -11.41 -20.75 2.36
N ASP A 278 -10.36 -20.19 2.92
CA ASP A 278 -10.40 -19.42 4.17
C ASP A 278 -10.39 -17.90 3.94
N GLY A 279 -9.99 -17.47 2.77
CA GLY A 279 -9.90 -16.07 2.39
C GLY A 279 -9.27 -15.90 1.01
N PHE A 280 -8.89 -14.66 0.72
CA PHE A 280 -8.23 -14.31 -0.55
C PHE A 280 -7.13 -13.26 -0.31
N GLY A 281 -6.12 -13.21 -1.18
CA GLY A 281 -5.05 -12.22 -1.23
C GLY A 281 -5.40 -11.04 -2.13
N TRP A 282 -4.45 -10.14 -2.31
CA TRP A 282 -4.56 -8.98 -3.21
C TRP A 282 -4.94 -9.39 -4.64
N TYR A 283 -5.59 -8.50 -5.39
CA TYR A 283 -6.11 -8.69 -6.75
C TYR A 283 -7.14 -9.82 -6.91
N SER A 284 -7.53 -10.45 -5.80
CA SER A 284 -8.58 -11.47 -5.76
C SER A 284 -9.83 -10.96 -5.07
N ASP A 285 -9.99 -9.63 -5.04
CA ASP A 285 -11.07 -8.97 -4.32
C ASP A 285 -12.44 -9.50 -4.79
N PRO A 286 -13.36 -9.75 -3.83
CA PRO A 286 -14.73 -10.12 -4.17
C PRO A 286 -15.38 -8.98 -4.94
N THR A 287 -16.33 -9.34 -5.80
CA THR A 287 -17.09 -8.34 -6.55
C THR A 287 -17.96 -7.49 -5.60
N PRO A 288 -18.36 -6.27 -5.99
CA PRO A 288 -19.35 -5.50 -5.25
C PRO A 288 -20.63 -6.27 -4.93
N ALA A 289 -21.06 -7.16 -5.83
CA ALA A 289 -22.23 -8.03 -5.64
C ALA A 289 -21.98 -9.06 -4.52
N ASP A 290 -20.79 -9.66 -4.45
CA ASP A 290 -20.44 -10.63 -3.39
C ASP A 290 -20.45 -9.96 -2.02
N ILE A 291 -19.92 -8.75 -1.91
CA ILE A 291 -19.92 -7.97 -0.65
C ILE A 291 -21.36 -7.59 -0.24
N GLN A 292 -22.20 -7.19 -1.20
CA GLN A 292 -23.61 -6.89 -0.92
C GLN A 292 -24.36 -8.15 -0.47
N HIS A 293 -24.15 -9.29 -1.15
CA HIS A 293 -24.69 -10.57 -0.77
C HIS A 293 -24.26 -10.97 0.64
N ALA A 294 -22.97 -10.88 0.94
CA ALA A 294 -22.45 -11.19 2.25
C ALA A 294 -22.98 -10.27 3.36
N ARG A 295 -23.24 -9.00 3.07
CA ARG A 295 -23.88 -8.07 4.03
C ARG A 295 -25.35 -8.39 4.28
N ALA A 296 -26.06 -8.90 3.27
CA ALA A 296 -27.48 -9.22 3.35
C ALA A 296 -27.73 -10.57 4.05
N ASP A 297 -26.81 -11.51 4.01
CA ASP A 297 -26.89 -12.81 4.66
C ASP A 297 -26.29 -12.76 6.08
N PRO A 298 -27.09 -12.95 7.16
CA PRO A 298 -26.59 -12.90 8.54
C PRO A 298 -25.44 -13.87 8.83
N LYS A 299 -25.37 -15.02 8.14
CA LYS A 299 -24.28 -15.98 8.27
C LYS A 299 -23.00 -15.42 7.66
N LEU A 300 -23.09 -14.93 6.42
CA LEU A 300 -21.95 -14.42 5.67
C LEU A 300 -21.47 -13.04 6.20
N ALA A 301 -22.36 -12.26 6.81
CA ALA A 301 -21.97 -11.00 7.46
C ALA A 301 -20.87 -11.20 8.52
N SER A 302 -20.83 -12.38 9.17
CA SER A 302 -19.77 -12.73 10.13
C SER A 302 -18.40 -13.01 9.47
N TYR A 303 -18.36 -13.18 8.15
CA TYR A 303 -17.14 -13.40 7.37
C TYR A 303 -16.49 -12.09 6.93
N LEU A 304 -17.24 -10.99 6.98
CA LEU A 304 -16.75 -9.67 6.57
C LEU A 304 -15.83 -9.08 7.64
N VAL A 305 -14.60 -8.84 7.28
CA VAL A 305 -13.60 -8.17 8.12
C VAL A 305 -13.23 -6.85 7.47
N PRO A 306 -13.39 -5.71 8.17
CA PRO A 306 -12.95 -4.42 7.66
C PRO A 306 -11.44 -4.45 7.38
N ALA A 307 -11.04 -3.94 6.23
CA ALA A 307 -9.65 -3.85 5.82
C ALA A 307 -9.33 -2.41 5.44
N ALA A 308 -8.35 -1.82 6.12
CA ALA A 308 -7.76 -0.56 5.70
C ALA A 308 -6.68 -0.84 4.66
N SER A 309 -6.80 -0.22 3.50
CA SER A 309 -5.84 -0.42 2.43
C SER A 309 -4.65 0.55 2.53
N SER A 310 -3.50 0.07 2.10
CA SER A 310 -2.30 0.87 1.86
C SER A 310 -2.23 1.43 0.44
N ALA A 311 -3.36 1.53 -0.30
CA ALA A 311 -3.36 1.94 -1.69
C ALA A 311 -4.29 3.14 -1.97
N ALA A 312 -3.84 4.03 -2.84
CA ALA A 312 -4.61 5.13 -3.40
C ALA A 312 -4.66 5.04 -4.92
N SER A 313 -5.76 5.51 -5.51
CA SER A 313 -5.91 5.63 -6.95
C SER A 313 -6.26 7.05 -7.34
N TRP A 314 -5.74 7.48 -8.48
CA TRP A 314 -5.92 8.80 -9.06
C TRP A 314 -5.87 8.76 -10.59
N LEU A 315 -6.22 9.85 -11.25
CA LEU A 315 -5.89 10.03 -12.66
C LEU A 315 -4.58 10.79 -12.76
N ASP A 316 -3.63 10.26 -13.52
CA ASP A 316 -2.51 11.02 -14.04
C ASP A 316 -2.97 11.84 -15.26
N LEU A 317 -2.61 13.11 -15.30
CA LEU A 317 -2.88 14.01 -16.42
C LEU A 317 -1.55 14.39 -17.08
N ASN A 318 -1.28 13.85 -18.27
CA ASN A 318 0.00 13.98 -18.97
C ASN A 318 0.24 15.42 -19.45
N VAL A 319 1.05 16.18 -18.71
CA VAL A 319 1.31 17.59 -19.01
C VAL A 319 2.03 17.84 -20.33
N HIS A 320 2.60 16.81 -20.94
CA HIS A 320 3.29 16.90 -22.24
C HIS A 320 2.40 16.58 -23.45
N GLU A 321 1.13 16.17 -23.19
CA GLU A 321 0.16 15.86 -24.25
C GLU A 321 -0.92 16.96 -24.29
N PRO A 322 -0.86 17.91 -25.26
CA PRO A 322 -1.88 18.95 -25.36
C PRO A 322 -3.28 18.36 -25.55
N PRO A 323 -4.32 18.89 -24.86
CA PRO A 323 -4.33 20.16 -24.12
C PRO A 323 -4.09 20.03 -22.60
N MET A 324 -3.50 18.93 -22.11
CA MET A 324 -3.24 18.71 -20.68
C MET A 324 -2.13 19.63 -20.11
N ASP A 325 -1.37 20.32 -20.95
CA ASP A 325 -0.48 21.43 -20.57
C ASP A 325 -1.24 22.61 -19.94
N ASN A 326 -2.56 22.75 -20.22
CA ASN A 326 -3.40 23.84 -19.74
C ASN A 326 -3.91 23.58 -18.31
N LEU A 327 -3.41 24.36 -17.35
CA LEU A 327 -3.81 24.23 -15.93
C LEU A 327 -5.33 24.37 -15.70
N LYS A 328 -6.02 25.28 -16.41
CA LYS A 328 -7.48 25.46 -16.24
C LYS A 328 -8.24 24.19 -16.64
N LEU A 329 -7.77 23.50 -17.67
CA LEU A 329 -8.38 22.23 -18.09
C LEU A 329 -8.17 21.13 -17.06
N ARG A 330 -6.95 21.00 -16.51
CA ARG A 330 -6.67 20.04 -15.44
C ARG A 330 -7.50 20.34 -14.18
N GLN A 331 -7.63 21.61 -13.81
CA GLN A 331 -8.50 22.02 -12.69
C GLN A 331 -9.97 21.68 -12.95
N ALA A 332 -10.44 21.86 -14.18
CA ALA A 332 -11.80 21.48 -14.57
C ALA A 332 -12.01 19.96 -14.40
N ILE A 333 -11.07 19.13 -14.85
CA ILE A 333 -11.12 17.68 -14.69
C ILE A 333 -11.19 17.32 -13.20
N ALA A 334 -10.34 17.91 -12.36
CA ALA A 334 -10.31 17.63 -10.92
C ALA A 334 -11.63 17.99 -10.21
N MET A 335 -12.31 19.06 -10.65
CA MET A 335 -13.60 19.53 -10.08
C MET A 335 -14.82 18.82 -10.68
N ALA A 336 -14.71 18.24 -11.87
CA ALA A 336 -15.82 17.55 -12.53
C ALA A 336 -16.13 16.18 -11.93
N ILE A 337 -15.17 15.52 -11.29
CA ILE A 337 -15.25 14.13 -10.88
C ILE A 337 -16.00 13.97 -9.56
N ASN A 338 -17.11 13.23 -9.57
CA ASN A 338 -17.92 12.90 -8.40
C ASN A 338 -17.38 11.67 -7.68
N ARG A 339 -16.52 11.86 -6.69
CA ARG A 339 -15.89 10.79 -5.91
C ARG A 339 -16.89 9.94 -5.12
N THR A 340 -18.01 10.54 -4.68
CA THR A 340 -19.09 9.79 -4.01
C THR A 340 -19.72 8.79 -4.96
N ARG A 341 -19.97 9.18 -6.22
CA ARG A 341 -20.49 8.27 -7.25
C ARG A 341 -19.49 7.14 -7.56
N ILE A 342 -18.19 7.46 -7.64
CA ILE A 342 -17.14 6.44 -7.84
C ILE A 342 -17.21 5.39 -6.73
N VAL A 343 -17.30 5.80 -5.47
CA VAL A 343 -17.40 4.87 -4.33
C VAL A 343 -18.65 4.01 -4.41
N GLN A 344 -19.78 4.57 -4.85
CA GLN A 344 -21.03 3.80 -5.07
C GLN A 344 -20.87 2.75 -6.17
N VAL A 345 -20.25 3.13 -7.31
CA VAL A 345 -19.95 2.22 -8.42
C VAL A 345 -19.03 1.07 -7.97
N ARG A 346 -18.09 1.36 -7.05
CA ARG A 346 -17.20 0.36 -6.46
C ARG A 346 -17.86 -0.48 -5.34
N GLY A 347 -19.16 -0.30 -5.08
CA GLY A 347 -19.94 -1.13 -4.15
C GLY A 347 -19.46 -1.08 -2.70
N GLY A 348 -18.81 0.02 -2.29
CA GLY A 348 -18.25 0.19 -0.95
C GLY A 348 -16.88 -0.45 -0.76
N LEU A 349 -16.17 -0.76 -1.85
CA LEU A 349 -14.77 -1.21 -1.87
C LEU A 349 -13.80 -0.03 -2.02
N ALA A 350 -14.23 1.16 -1.65
CA ALA A 350 -13.44 2.38 -1.75
C ALA A 350 -13.90 3.44 -0.75
N ILE A 351 -13.01 4.38 -0.44
CA ILE A 351 -13.30 5.62 0.29
C ILE A 351 -12.93 6.80 -0.63
N PRO A 352 -13.69 7.91 -0.68
CA PRO A 352 -13.33 9.07 -1.50
C PRO A 352 -11.94 9.58 -1.15
N ALA A 353 -11.08 9.84 -2.14
CA ALA A 353 -9.76 10.41 -1.93
C ALA A 353 -9.71 11.87 -2.42
N TYR A 354 -9.09 12.74 -1.63
CA TYR A 354 -8.85 14.13 -1.95
C TYR A 354 -7.36 14.51 -1.89
N GLN A 355 -6.52 13.54 -1.58
CA GLN A 355 -5.08 13.67 -1.52
C GLN A 355 -4.40 12.34 -1.89
N LEU A 356 -3.07 12.39 -2.11
CA LEU A 356 -2.29 11.24 -2.59
C LEU A 356 -1.85 10.32 -1.44
N PHE A 357 -1.68 10.85 -0.23
CA PHE A 357 -1.30 10.06 0.94
C PHE A 357 -2.50 9.37 1.56
N VAL A 358 -2.34 8.13 2.00
CA VAL A 358 -3.43 7.34 2.59
C VAL A 358 -3.59 7.61 4.09
N PRO A 359 -4.79 7.35 4.68
CA PRO A 359 -5.08 7.59 6.09
C PRO A 359 -4.13 6.92 7.09
N LEU A 360 -3.42 5.87 6.68
CA LEU A 360 -2.43 5.15 7.48
C LEU A 360 -1.13 5.96 7.69
N MET A 361 -0.82 6.88 6.80
CA MET A 361 0.42 7.65 6.83
C MET A 361 0.39 8.78 7.86
N PRO A 362 1.47 9.00 8.63
CA PRO A 362 1.58 10.17 9.53
C PRO A 362 1.48 11.52 8.81
N GLN A 363 1.74 11.54 7.50
CA GLN A 363 1.68 12.72 6.65
C GLN A 363 0.27 13.02 6.11
N TYR A 364 -0.69 12.13 6.32
CA TYR A 364 -2.08 12.35 5.90
C TYR A 364 -2.67 13.63 6.49
N ASP A 365 -3.33 14.42 5.67
CA ASP A 365 -3.97 15.68 6.09
C ASP A 365 -5.49 15.55 6.09
N ARG A 366 -6.05 15.28 7.27
CA ARG A 366 -7.51 15.12 7.44
C ARG A 366 -8.31 16.37 7.05
N SER A 367 -7.69 17.54 7.00
CA SER A 367 -8.39 18.76 6.61
C SER A 367 -8.78 18.77 5.13
N LEU A 368 -8.02 18.07 4.29
CA LEU A 368 -8.31 17.93 2.86
C LEU A 368 -9.56 17.07 2.56
N ASP A 369 -9.99 16.22 3.50
CA ASP A 369 -11.22 15.45 3.36
C ASP A 369 -12.46 16.34 3.47
N GLN A 370 -12.37 17.42 4.28
CA GLN A 370 -13.44 18.38 4.50
C GLN A 370 -13.33 19.60 3.58
N HIS A 371 -12.10 19.99 3.25
CA HIS A 371 -11.76 21.18 2.46
C HIS A 371 -10.78 20.81 1.34
N PRO A 372 -11.22 20.03 0.34
CA PRO A 372 -10.34 19.62 -0.77
C PRO A 372 -9.91 20.83 -1.60
N ILE A 373 -8.71 20.76 -2.18
CA ILE A 373 -8.19 21.82 -3.06
C ILE A 373 -9.12 22.02 -4.26
N TYR A 374 -9.67 20.92 -4.79
CA TYR A 374 -10.65 20.94 -5.88
C TYR A 374 -11.89 20.14 -5.45
N PRO A 375 -12.89 20.81 -4.82
CA PRO A 375 -14.18 20.19 -4.49
C PRO A 375 -14.95 19.84 -5.76
N TYR A 376 -15.85 18.87 -5.66
CA TYR A 376 -16.77 18.56 -6.75
C TYR A 376 -17.67 19.78 -7.04
N ASP A 377 -17.51 20.38 -8.21
CA ASP A 377 -18.27 21.53 -8.69
C ASP A 377 -18.34 21.49 -10.23
N PRO A 378 -19.31 20.75 -10.79
CA PRO A 378 -19.43 20.61 -12.24
C PRO A 378 -19.76 21.92 -12.96
N GLN A 379 -20.41 22.90 -12.29
CA GLN A 379 -20.70 24.19 -12.91
C GLN A 379 -19.42 24.99 -13.10
N ARG A 380 -18.61 25.08 -12.08
CA ARG A 380 -17.30 25.73 -12.16
C ARG A 380 -16.35 24.98 -13.10
N ALA A 381 -16.40 23.63 -13.12
CA ALA A 381 -15.64 22.82 -14.06
C ALA A 381 -16.00 23.18 -15.51
N ALA A 382 -17.29 23.24 -15.86
CA ALA A 382 -17.74 23.63 -17.21
C ALA A 382 -17.27 25.05 -17.60
N ALA A 383 -17.30 25.99 -16.65
CA ALA A 383 -16.78 27.34 -16.88
C ALA A 383 -15.27 27.34 -17.14
N LEU A 384 -14.50 26.50 -16.43
CA LEU A 384 -13.07 26.35 -16.63
C LEU A 384 -12.75 25.66 -17.97
N VAL A 385 -13.51 24.65 -18.39
CA VAL A 385 -13.40 24.03 -19.71
C VAL A 385 -13.53 25.11 -20.80
N LYS A 386 -14.56 25.94 -20.74
CA LYS A 386 -14.75 27.06 -21.68
C LYS A 386 -13.59 28.06 -21.61
N ALA A 387 -13.12 28.39 -20.41
CA ALA A 387 -12.05 29.36 -20.20
C ALA A 387 -10.65 28.80 -20.56
N SER A 388 -10.51 27.50 -20.73
CA SER A 388 -9.26 26.85 -21.16
C SER A 388 -9.02 26.95 -22.66
N GLY A 389 -10.04 27.27 -23.46
CA GLY A 389 -9.96 27.24 -24.92
C GLY A 389 -10.02 25.83 -25.50
N TYR A 390 -10.53 24.87 -24.77
CA TYR A 390 -10.72 23.50 -25.27
C TYR A 390 -11.77 23.47 -26.40
N HIS A 391 -11.44 22.80 -27.52
CA HIS A 391 -12.23 22.78 -28.76
C HIS A 391 -12.78 21.40 -29.11
N ASN A 392 -13.18 20.63 -28.11
CA ASN A 392 -13.83 19.31 -28.29
C ASN A 392 -12.97 18.22 -28.95
N GLN A 393 -11.64 18.37 -28.98
CA GLN A 393 -10.74 17.29 -29.43
C GLN A 393 -10.83 16.07 -28.49
N PRO A 394 -10.71 14.84 -29.04
CA PRO A 394 -10.78 13.64 -28.21
C PRO A 394 -9.66 13.60 -27.16
N LEU A 395 -10.03 13.35 -25.92
CA LEU A 395 -9.11 13.13 -24.80
C LEU A 395 -9.09 11.64 -24.46
N THR A 396 -7.98 10.97 -24.68
CA THR A 396 -7.83 9.54 -24.36
C THR A 396 -7.64 9.35 -22.86
N LEU A 397 -8.38 8.39 -22.27
CA LEU A 397 -8.23 7.92 -20.90
C LEU A 397 -7.91 6.43 -20.94
N PHE A 398 -6.68 6.08 -20.59
CA PHE A 398 -6.20 4.70 -20.53
C PHE A 398 -6.45 4.10 -19.16
N PHE A 399 -6.71 2.79 -19.12
CA PHE A 399 -6.89 2.04 -17.87
C PHE A 399 -6.74 0.53 -18.12
N ASP A 400 -6.43 -0.23 -17.07
CA ASP A 400 -6.43 -1.69 -17.12
C ASP A 400 -7.86 -2.23 -17.17
N ASN A 401 -8.23 -2.90 -18.27
CA ASN A 401 -9.55 -3.47 -18.48
C ASN A 401 -9.69 -4.92 -18.00
N SER A 402 -8.64 -5.49 -17.45
CA SER A 402 -8.70 -6.83 -16.85
C SER A 402 -9.44 -6.84 -15.50
N VAL A 403 -9.62 -5.65 -14.88
CA VAL A 403 -10.33 -5.44 -13.62
C VAL A 403 -11.73 -4.86 -13.86
N PRO A 404 -12.81 -5.66 -13.79
CA PRO A 404 -14.17 -5.22 -14.18
C PRO A 404 -14.68 -3.98 -13.41
N VAL A 405 -14.32 -3.84 -12.13
CA VAL A 405 -14.74 -2.68 -11.34
C VAL A 405 -14.06 -1.39 -11.80
N ASP A 406 -12.85 -1.46 -12.37
CA ASP A 406 -12.15 -0.30 -12.93
C ASP A 406 -12.77 0.12 -14.26
N VAL A 407 -13.25 -0.82 -15.08
CA VAL A 407 -14.05 -0.51 -16.28
C VAL A 407 -15.26 0.36 -15.92
N ASN A 408 -16.06 -0.09 -14.94
CA ASN A 408 -17.26 0.65 -14.48
C ASN A 408 -16.87 2.01 -13.86
N THR A 409 -15.76 2.06 -13.13
CA THR A 409 -15.25 3.28 -12.53
C THR A 409 -14.87 4.30 -13.62
N MET A 410 -14.14 3.88 -14.65
CA MET A 410 -13.75 4.77 -15.74
C MET A 410 -14.92 5.22 -16.60
N GLN A 411 -15.94 4.39 -16.79
CA GLN A 411 -17.19 4.82 -17.42
C GLN A 411 -17.91 5.92 -16.60
N ALA A 412 -17.90 5.81 -15.26
CA ALA A 412 -18.44 6.86 -14.40
C ALA A 412 -17.63 8.16 -14.50
N VAL A 413 -16.31 8.08 -14.51
CA VAL A 413 -15.41 9.22 -14.72
C VAL A 413 -15.66 9.86 -16.10
N GLN A 414 -15.74 9.06 -17.16
CA GLN A 414 -16.05 9.54 -18.51
C GLN A 414 -17.36 10.34 -18.53
N GLN A 415 -18.42 9.82 -17.92
CA GLN A 415 -19.71 10.51 -17.86
C GLN A 415 -19.61 11.86 -17.11
N ASP A 416 -18.89 11.92 -15.97
CA ASP A 416 -18.66 13.16 -15.24
C ASP A 416 -17.96 14.21 -16.11
N LEU A 417 -16.93 13.80 -16.84
CA LEU A 417 -16.16 14.68 -17.72
C LEU A 417 -16.97 15.12 -18.94
N GLN A 418 -17.79 14.25 -19.53
CA GLN A 418 -18.68 14.60 -20.63
C GLN A 418 -19.76 15.59 -20.21
N GLN A 419 -20.28 15.53 -18.98
CA GLN A 419 -21.27 16.48 -18.47
C GLN A 419 -20.75 17.93 -18.42
N VAL A 420 -19.44 18.12 -18.30
CA VAL A 420 -18.83 19.45 -18.29
C VAL A 420 -18.28 19.87 -19.66
N GLY A 421 -18.56 19.09 -20.71
CA GLY A 421 -18.22 19.42 -22.11
C GLY A 421 -16.88 18.87 -22.58
N LEU A 422 -16.32 17.83 -21.93
CA LEU A 422 -15.09 17.18 -22.37
C LEU A 422 -15.40 15.93 -23.21
N ASN A 423 -14.74 15.79 -24.35
CA ASN A 423 -14.86 14.63 -25.24
C ASN A 423 -13.87 13.53 -24.84
N VAL A 424 -14.23 12.71 -23.86
CA VAL A 424 -13.36 11.66 -23.33
C VAL A 424 -13.59 10.33 -24.02
N VAL A 425 -12.52 9.69 -24.48
CA VAL A 425 -12.50 8.39 -25.14
C VAL A 425 -11.76 7.38 -24.27
N LEU A 426 -12.48 6.37 -23.79
CA LEU A 426 -11.90 5.29 -22.98
C LEU A 426 -11.05 4.35 -23.83
N ARG A 427 -9.89 3.97 -23.32
CA ARG A 427 -8.95 3.03 -23.92
C ARG A 427 -8.55 1.98 -22.88
N GLY A 428 -9.34 0.92 -22.79
CA GLY A 428 -9.01 -0.23 -21.97
C GLY A 428 -7.91 -1.07 -22.62
N VAL A 429 -6.86 -1.37 -21.89
CA VAL A 429 -5.75 -2.24 -22.29
C VAL A 429 -5.53 -3.32 -21.24
N SER A 430 -4.87 -4.43 -21.59
CA SER A 430 -4.53 -5.46 -20.60
C SER A 430 -3.42 -4.97 -19.66
N THR A 431 -3.34 -5.52 -18.47
CA THR A 431 -2.29 -5.24 -17.48
C THR A 431 -0.89 -5.18 -18.10
N VAL A 432 -0.53 -6.17 -18.91
CA VAL A 432 0.81 -6.24 -19.55
C VAL A 432 1.05 -5.08 -20.54
N ALA A 433 0.00 -4.53 -21.13
CA ALA A 433 0.10 -3.41 -22.07
C ALA A 433 -0.06 -2.04 -21.39
N PHE A 434 -0.49 -2.01 -20.12
CA PHE A 434 -0.78 -0.79 -19.39
C PHE A 434 0.49 -0.07 -18.94
N ASP A 435 1.41 -0.77 -18.27
CA ASP A 435 2.68 -0.19 -17.80
C ASP A 435 3.45 0.57 -18.92
N PRO A 436 3.60 0.01 -20.15
CA PRO A 436 4.22 0.75 -21.25
C PRO A 436 3.47 2.03 -21.67
N VAL A 437 2.17 2.15 -21.36
CA VAL A 437 1.40 3.39 -21.62
C VAL A 437 1.74 4.46 -20.60
N GLU A 438 1.79 4.12 -19.31
CA GLU A 438 2.14 5.05 -18.24
C GLU A 438 3.52 5.69 -18.43
N ILE A 439 4.51 4.91 -18.91
CA ILE A 439 5.88 5.40 -19.08
C ILE A 439 6.11 6.18 -20.40
N LYS A 440 5.10 6.28 -21.27
CA LYS A 440 5.21 7.06 -22.51
C LYS A 440 5.02 8.55 -22.23
N LEU A 441 5.98 9.35 -22.66
CA LEU A 441 5.90 10.81 -22.57
C LEU A 441 4.74 11.38 -23.41
N ARG A 442 4.37 10.71 -24.50
CA ARG A 442 3.31 11.13 -25.42
C ARG A 442 2.42 9.96 -25.83
N GLY A 443 1.20 10.29 -26.29
CA GLY A 443 0.26 9.31 -26.84
C GLY A 443 -0.90 8.96 -25.91
N HIS A 444 -0.97 9.57 -24.72
CA HIS A 444 -2.12 9.51 -23.84
C HIS A 444 -2.32 10.85 -23.14
N HIS A 445 -3.58 11.23 -22.89
CA HIS A 445 -3.92 12.47 -22.16
C HIS A 445 -4.09 12.21 -20.67
N MET A 446 -4.70 11.07 -20.36
CA MET A 446 -5.02 10.66 -18.98
C MET A 446 -4.87 9.15 -18.86
N ASP A 447 -4.53 8.69 -17.68
CA ASP A 447 -4.58 7.28 -17.31
C ASP A 447 -5.05 7.08 -15.86
N LEU A 448 -5.68 5.91 -15.61
CA LEU A 448 -5.99 5.47 -14.26
C LEU A 448 -4.71 4.93 -13.64
N SER A 449 -4.21 5.64 -12.68
CA SER A 449 -2.98 5.35 -11.98
C SER A 449 -3.22 5.17 -10.48
N GLY A 450 -2.17 4.97 -9.74
CA GLY A 450 -2.23 4.81 -8.29
C GLY A 450 -0.89 4.39 -7.72
N TRP A 451 -0.91 4.19 -6.42
CA TRP A 451 0.23 3.66 -5.69
C TRP A 451 -0.23 2.80 -4.54
N SER A 452 0.39 1.68 -4.39
CA SER A 452 0.28 0.88 -3.18
C SER A 452 1.60 0.94 -2.43
N TYR A 453 1.51 1.19 -1.15
CA TYR A 453 2.64 1.57 -0.34
C TYR A 453 3.37 0.35 0.20
N ASP A 454 4.67 0.32 -0.01
CA ASP A 454 5.56 -0.70 0.54
C ASP A 454 5.84 -0.47 2.02
N TYR A 455 5.68 0.78 2.48
CA TYR A 455 5.74 1.18 3.88
C TYR A 455 4.92 2.46 4.14
N PRO A 456 4.42 2.69 5.36
CA PRO A 456 3.47 3.76 5.65
C PRO A 456 4.14 5.13 5.86
N ASP A 457 4.90 5.59 4.87
CA ASP A 457 5.55 6.90 4.86
C ASP A 457 5.39 7.57 3.50
N ALA A 458 5.14 8.88 3.49
CA ALA A 458 4.94 9.65 2.28
C ALA A 458 6.12 9.61 1.30
N TYR A 459 7.32 9.29 1.77
CA TYR A 459 8.49 9.17 0.91
C TYR A 459 8.36 8.00 -0.08
N ASP A 460 7.67 6.94 0.31
CA ASP A 460 7.37 5.82 -0.57
C ASP A 460 6.67 6.26 -1.86
N THR A 461 5.55 6.98 -1.73
CA THR A 461 4.85 7.54 -2.90
C THR A 461 5.66 8.59 -3.62
N TYR A 462 6.25 9.52 -2.84
CA TYR A 462 6.92 10.65 -3.44
C TYR A 462 8.17 10.23 -4.22
N GLY A 463 9.01 9.40 -3.63
CA GLY A 463 10.22 8.86 -4.26
C GLY A 463 9.91 7.96 -5.45
N GLY A 464 8.88 7.10 -5.33
CA GLY A 464 8.52 6.12 -6.34
C GLY A 464 7.67 6.64 -7.50
N LYS A 465 6.89 7.73 -7.29
CA LYS A 465 5.89 8.17 -8.30
C LYS A 465 5.88 9.68 -8.57
N LEU A 466 6.25 10.54 -7.63
CA LEU A 466 6.01 11.99 -7.71
C LEU A 466 7.27 12.86 -7.86
N SER A 467 8.45 12.32 -7.58
CA SER A 467 9.72 13.08 -7.65
C SER A 467 10.12 13.38 -9.10
N CYS A 468 10.87 14.45 -9.31
CA CYS A 468 11.43 14.77 -10.62
C CYS A 468 12.36 13.67 -11.16
N ALA A 469 12.99 12.90 -10.28
CA ALA A 469 13.87 11.80 -10.67
C ALA A 469 13.12 10.69 -11.41
N VAL A 470 11.86 10.41 -11.04
CA VAL A 470 11.04 9.35 -11.63
C VAL A 470 10.00 9.86 -12.64
N ASN A 471 9.81 11.17 -12.76
CA ASN A 471 8.84 11.79 -13.68
C ASN A 471 9.45 12.28 -15.01
N GLY A 472 10.72 12.01 -15.27
CA GLY A 472 11.34 12.27 -16.57
C GLY A 472 10.92 11.25 -17.65
N ALA A 473 11.51 11.35 -18.85
CA ALA A 473 11.32 10.37 -19.89
C ALA A 473 11.68 8.95 -19.41
N GLY A 474 10.71 8.04 -19.35
CA GLY A 474 10.86 6.70 -18.79
C GLY A 474 10.51 6.57 -17.30
N GLY A 475 9.92 7.61 -16.68
CA GLY A 475 9.41 7.57 -15.32
C GLY A 475 8.12 6.76 -15.16
N LEU A 476 7.78 6.42 -13.92
CA LEU A 476 6.62 5.59 -13.57
C LEU A 476 5.29 6.36 -13.44
N SER A 477 5.29 7.70 -13.60
CA SER A 477 4.08 8.52 -13.55
C SER A 477 3.61 8.90 -14.94
N GLY A 478 2.36 8.60 -15.26
CA GLY A 478 1.72 9.03 -16.50
C GLY A 478 1.51 10.55 -16.60
N ALA A 479 1.57 11.26 -15.47
CA ALA A 479 1.49 12.72 -15.45
C ALA A 479 2.72 13.43 -16.02
N HIS A 480 3.90 12.81 -15.92
CA HIS A 480 5.20 13.36 -16.34
C HIS A 480 5.48 14.77 -15.82
N TYR A 481 4.98 15.06 -14.62
CA TYR A 481 5.09 16.37 -13.99
C TYR A 481 6.23 16.42 -12.99
N CYS A 482 7.05 17.45 -13.08
CA CYS A 482 8.17 17.69 -12.15
C CYS A 482 8.00 19.04 -11.45
N ASP A 483 8.07 19.04 -10.11
CA ASP A 483 8.12 20.25 -9.29
C ASP A 483 9.39 20.28 -8.43
N PRO A 484 10.48 20.98 -8.87
CA PRO A 484 11.73 21.04 -8.11
C PRO A 484 11.58 21.66 -6.72
N THR A 485 10.55 22.50 -6.50
CA THR A 485 10.27 23.06 -5.17
C THR A 485 9.67 21.99 -4.25
N ALA A 486 8.82 21.11 -4.77
CA ALA A 486 8.31 19.97 -4.01
C ALA A 486 9.45 19.00 -3.66
N ASP A 487 10.36 18.70 -4.59
CA ASP A 487 11.56 17.90 -4.33
C ASP A 487 12.45 18.52 -3.22
N ALA A 488 12.65 19.84 -3.26
CA ALA A 488 13.42 20.54 -2.22
C ALA A 488 12.75 20.46 -0.83
N LEU A 489 11.41 20.49 -0.76
CA LEU A 489 10.66 20.30 0.49
C LEU A 489 10.83 18.86 1.01
N VAL A 490 10.74 17.86 0.13
CA VAL A 490 10.93 16.45 0.50
C VAL A 490 12.38 16.19 0.94
N ALA A 491 13.37 16.73 0.24
CA ALA A 491 14.78 16.62 0.65
C ALA A 491 15.01 17.20 2.06
N LYS A 492 14.39 18.35 2.38
CA LYS A 492 14.40 18.91 3.74
C LYS A 492 13.69 18.00 4.74
N ALA A 493 12.53 17.42 4.36
CA ALA A 493 11.79 16.51 5.21
C ALA A 493 12.63 15.27 5.56
N GLN A 494 13.30 14.68 4.59
CA GLN A 494 14.14 13.49 4.80
C GLN A 494 15.31 13.74 5.76
N ALA A 495 15.81 14.97 5.85
CA ALA A 495 16.87 15.36 6.79
C ALA A 495 16.36 15.56 8.24
N LEU A 496 15.04 15.57 8.46
CA LEU A 496 14.46 15.75 9.79
C LEU A 496 14.12 14.41 10.45
N PRO A 497 14.16 14.32 11.79
CA PRO A 497 13.62 13.16 12.50
C PRO A 497 12.13 13.00 12.24
N LEU A 498 11.61 11.78 12.47
CA LEU A 498 10.17 11.51 12.39
C LEU A 498 9.40 12.46 13.34
N GLY A 499 8.32 13.06 12.83
CA GLY A 499 7.51 13.97 13.63
C GLY A 499 6.81 15.07 12.83
N ALA A 500 6.17 15.99 13.55
CA ALA A 500 5.29 17.00 12.96
C ALA A 500 5.97 17.91 11.93
N GLY A 501 7.22 18.33 12.17
CA GLY A 501 7.97 19.18 11.25
C GLY A 501 8.26 18.52 9.91
N ARG A 502 8.68 17.25 9.94
CA ARG A 502 8.88 16.41 8.75
C ARG A 502 7.55 16.23 7.99
N ASN A 503 6.51 15.87 8.72
CA ASN A 503 5.19 15.63 8.12
C ASN A 503 4.62 16.88 7.46
N ALA A 504 4.83 18.06 8.04
CA ALA A 504 4.38 19.33 7.46
C ALA A 504 5.06 19.64 6.12
N LEU A 505 6.35 19.31 5.96
CA LEU A 505 7.06 19.51 4.69
C LEU A 505 6.53 18.58 3.58
N PHE A 506 6.23 17.31 3.90
CA PHE A 506 5.58 16.40 2.96
C PHE A 506 4.18 16.89 2.54
N ARG A 507 3.37 17.39 3.50
CA ARG A 507 2.07 18.00 3.18
C ARG A 507 2.20 19.21 2.27
N GLN A 508 3.22 20.05 2.48
CA GLN A 508 3.49 21.19 1.59
C GLN A 508 3.88 20.74 0.19
N ALA A 509 4.74 19.72 0.07
CA ALA A 509 5.11 19.13 -1.22
C ALA A 509 3.89 18.58 -1.95
N GLN A 510 3.08 17.73 -1.28
CA GLN A 510 1.84 17.19 -1.83
C GLN A 510 0.88 18.29 -2.28
N ALA A 511 0.71 19.35 -1.47
CA ALA A 511 -0.21 20.45 -1.80
C ALA A 511 0.20 21.19 -3.08
N ARG A 512 1.49 21.22 -3.44
CA ARG A 512 1.95 21.77 -4.71
C ARG A 512 1.53 20.91 -5.89
N ILE A 513 1.75 19.60 -5.79
CA ILE A 513 1.34 18.61 -6.80
C ILE A 513 -0.18 18.68 -7.00
N LEU A 514 -0.95 18.63 -5.91
CA LEU A 514 -2.42 18.73 -5.98
C LEU A 514 -2.89 20.04 -6.63
N ARG A 515 -2.24 21.20 -6.36
CA ARG A 515 -2.60 22.48 -6.99
C ARG A 515 -2.24 22.52 -8.48
N ALA A 516 -1.24 21.79 -8.90
CA ALA A 516 -0.92 21.63 -10.32
C ALA A 516 -1.97 20.76 -11.04
N ALA A 517 -2.80 20.02 -10.27
CA ALA A 517 -3.84 19.13 -10.79
C ALA A 517 -3.29 18.14 -11.83
N THR A 518 -2.13 17.59 -11.58
CA THR A 518 -1.47 16.61 -12.45
C THR A 518 -1.81 15.18 -12.04
N GLU A 519 -1.96 14.94 -10.74
CA GLU A 519 -2.54 13.74 -10.16
C GLU A 519 -3.87 14.12 -9.50
N VAL A 520 -4.96 13.58 -10.00
CA VAL A 520 -6.33 13.84 -9.52
C VAL A 520 -6.80 12.68 -8.66
N PRO A 521 -6.77 12.78 -7.31
CA PRO A 521 -7.18 11.70 -6.43
C PRO A 521 -8.63 11.28 -6.66
N LEU A 522 -8.88 9.97 -6.70
CA LEU A 522 -10.20 9.37 -6.92
C LEU A 522 -10.72 8.67 -5.67
N PHE A 523 -9.99 7.67 -5.20
CA PHE A 523 -10.38 6.85 -4.05
C PHE A 523 -9.17 6.20 -3.39
N TYR A 524 -9.34 5.87 -2.10
CA TYR A 524 -8.50 4.90 -1.40
C TYR A 524 -9.17 3.54 -1.50
N TYR A 525 -8.39 2.50 -1.71
CA TYR A 525 -8.90 1.16 -1.60
C TYR A 525 -9.30 0.91 -0.14
N ALA A 526 -10.57 0.69 0.09
CA ALA A 526 -11.07 0.21 1.36
C ALA A 526 -11.88 -1.04 1.05
N THR A 527 -11.67 -2.08 1.80
CA THR A 527 -12.39 -3.31 1.56
C THR A 527 -12.94 -3.89 2.84
N SER A 528 -14.01 -4.66 2.69
CA SER A 528 -14.35 -5.68 3.66
C SER A 528 -13.95 -7.00 3.01
N ILE A 529 -12.94 -7.64 3.55
CA ILE A 529 -12.53 -8.95 3.04
C ILE A 529 -13.39 -10.06 3.65
N LEU A 530 -13.64 -11.08 2.84
CA LEU A 530 -14.31 -12.30 3.32
C LEU A 530 -13.25 -13.25 3.87
N VAL A 531 -13.37 -13.55 5.16
CA VAL A 531 -12.49 -14.50 5.86
C VAL A 531 -13.33 -15.52 6.60
N SER A 532 -13.02 -16.80 6.42
CA SER A 532 -13.70 -17.89 7.11
C SER A 532 -13.64 -17.70 8.63
N PRO A 533 -14.76 -17.82 9.36
CA PRO A 533 -14.79 -17.70 10.83
C PRO A 533 -13.92 -18.71 11.56
N ARG A 534 -13.52 -19.79 10.89
CA ARG A 534 -12.58 -20.78 11.45
C ARG A 534 -11.15 -20.24 11.58
N VAL A 535 -10.82 -19.13 10.90
CA VAL A 535 -9.51 -18.48 11.07
C VAL A 535 -9.50 -17.70 12.37
N GLY A 536 -8.64 -18.10 13.30
CA GLY A 536 -8.41 -17.40 14.56
C GLY A 536 -7.28 -16.39 14.46
N GLY A 537 -7.35 -15.33 15.25
CA GLY A 537 -6.33 -14.28 15.32
C GLY A 537 -6.24 -13.39 14.09
N PHE A 538 -7.14 -13.53 13.12
CA PHE A 538 -7.09 -12.80 11.88
C PHE A 538 -7.19 -11.27 12.08
N TYR A 539 -6.33 -10.57 11.40
CA TYR A 539 -6.40 -9.14 11.11
C TYR A 539 -5.86 -8.93 9.69
N PHE A 540 -6.40 -7.95 8.99
CA PHE A 540 -5.83 -7.56 7.71
C PHE A 540 -4.59 -6.72 7.97
N HIS A 541 -3.43 -7.20 7.50
CA HIS A 541 -2.19 -6.43 7.61
C HIS A 541 -2.16 -5.33 6.54
N PRO A 542 -1.95 -4.05 6.91
CA PRO A 542 -2.11 -2.94 5.98
C PRO A 542 -1.13 -2.97 4.79
N ILE A 543 0.02 -3.65 4.92
CA ILE A 543 1.04 -3.74 3.87
C ILE A 543 1.04 -5.14 3.25
N PHE A 544 1.04 -6.20 4.06
CA PHE A 544 1.20 -7.57 3.57
C PHE A 544 -0.12 -8.31 3.31
N ALA A 545 -1.28 -7.72 3.62
CA ALA A 545 -2.60 -8.35 3.66
C ALA A 545 -2.69 -9.51 4.66
N TRP A 546 -1.83 -10.50 4.53
CA TRP A 546 -1.75 -11.68 5.39
C TRP A 546 -0.38 -11.78 6.08
N GLN A 547 -0.39 -12.07 7.39
CA GLN A 547 0.78 -12.51 8.15
C GLN A 547 0.50 -13.89 8.74
N PHE A 548 0.66 -14.93 7.95
CA PHE A 548 0.23 -16.31 8.25
C PHE A 548 0.78 -16.87 9.55
N GLU A 549 1.91 -16.40 10.04
CA GLU A 549 2.50 -16.79 11.31
C GLU A 549 1.61 -16.49 12.52
N ASN A 550 0.68 -15.53 12.38
CA ASN A 550 -0.15 -15.00 13.47
C ASN A 550 -1.54 -15.65 13.55
N TYR A 551 -1.89 -16.49 12.58
CA TYR A 551 -3.23 -17.08 12.47
C TYR A 551 -3.22 -18.56 12.84
N TRP A 552 -4.41 -19.06 13.27
CA TRP A 552 -4.64 -20.47 13.57
C TRP A 552 -6.00 -20.92 13.09
N ILE A 553 -6.23 -22.22 13.01
CA ILE A 553 -7.53 -22.78 12.69
C ILE A 553 -8.25 -23.13 14.01
N LYS A 554 -9.44 -22.59 14.20
CA LYS A 554 -10.37 -22.96 15.27
C LYS A 554 -10.98 -24.32 14.92
N HIS A 555 -11.05 -25.20 15.89
CA HIS A 555 -11.70 -26.51 15.76
C HIS A 555 -13.17 -26.43 16.14
#